data_58a9943f25058c97c92e23de4d3e9adb
#
_entry.id   58a9943f25058c97c92e23de4d3e9adb
#
_cell.length_a   1.000
_cell.length_b   1.000
_cell.length_c   1.000
_cell.angle_alpha   90.00
_cell.angle_beta   90.00
_cell.angle_gamma   90.00
#
_symmetry.space_group_name_H-M   'P 1'
#
loop_
_entity.id
_entity.type
_entity.pdbx_description
1 polymer ?
#
loop_
_entity_poly.entity_id
_entity_poly.type
_entity_poly.pdbx_seq_one_letter_code
_entity_poly.pdbx_strand_id
1 'polypeptide(L)'
;AKDRGENGIVGGFNIQENISLPFHKRMSRFAVLKRRLERATARRQIEELGIVCRSEKDEMSELSGGNQQKVMVARWMAQHARLFILDEPFQGVDISARRDIAAKLRASANGRATLLFVTELDEALETADRILVMSEQTIVGEHRNADVDLDRLLAEVAGGPLHSAA
;
A
#
# COMPACT_ATOMS: atom_id res chain seq x y z
N ALA A 1 4.83 7.29 0.71
CA ALA A 1 5.38 8.67 0.76
C ALA A 1 4.91 9.33 2.05
N LYS A 2 5.84 9.81 2.86
CA LYS A 2 5.60 10.38 4.19
C LYS A 2 4.68 11.64 4.16
N ASP A 3 4.52 12.24 3.00
CA ASP A 3 3.58 13.32 2.76
C ASP A 3 2.76 13.04 1.49
N ARG A 4 1.49 12.66 1.69
CA ARG A 4 0.58 12.33 0.60
C ARG A 4 0.30 13.52 -0.32
N GLY A 5 0.23 14.73 0.27
CA GLY A 5 -0.06 15.96 -0.46
C GLY A 5 1.07 16.39 -1.38
N GLU A 6 2.32 16.19 -0.96
CA GLU A 6 3.48 16.66 -1.73
C GLU A 6 4.07 15.60 -2.66
N ASN A 7 4.03 14.32 -2.26
CA ASN A 7 4.81 13.26 -2.94
C ASN A 7 3.98 12.13 -3.55
N GLY A 8 2.69 12.11 -3.33
CA GLY A 8 1.86 10.99 -3.72
C GLY A 8 0.70 11.34 -4.63
N ILE A 9 -0.10 12.31 -4.25
CA ILE A 9 -1.31 12.72 -4.97
C ILE A 9 -0.99 13.94 -5.85
N VAL A 10 -1.38 13.88 -7.11
CA VAL A 10 -1.38 15.06 -7.97
C VAL A 10 -2.72 15.76 -7.80
N GLY A 11 -2.76 16.84 -7.02
CA GLY A 11 -3.98 17.50 -6.56
C GLY A 11 -4.89 18.03 -7.66
N GLY A 12 -4.33 18.43 -8.81
CA GLY A 12 -5.11 18.88 -9.96
C GLY A 12 -5.62 17.76 -10.87
N PHE A 13 -5.37 16.49 -10.52
CA PHE A 13 -5.77 15.33 -11.29
C PHE A 13 -6.94 14.60 -10.60
N ASN A 14 -7.84 14.06 -11.42
CA ASN A 14 -8.90 13.18 -10.94
C ASN A 14 -8.37 11.78 -10.58
N ILE A 15 -9.23 10.89 -10.07
CA ILE A 15 -8.87 9.51 -9.68
C ILE A 15 -8.25 8.76 -10.85
N GLN A 16 -8.88 8.79 -12.04
CA GLN A 16 -8.39 8.09 -13.23
C GLN A 16 -6.98 8.53 -13.60
N GLU A 17 -6.73 9.83 -13.61
CA GLU A 17 -5.43 10.40 -13.96
C GLU A 17 -4.37 10.07 -12.91
N ASN A 18 -4.73 10.09 -11.62
CA ASN A 18 -3.83 9.69 -10.55
C ASN A 18 -3.44 8.21 -10.64
N ILE A 19 -4.39 7.32 -10.95
CA ILE A 19 -4.10 5.88 -11.12
C ILE A 19 -3.23 5.62 -12.34
N SER A 20 -3.51 6.29 -13.46
CA SER A 20 -2.86 5.98 -14.75
C SER A 20 -1.50 6.66 -14.95
N LEU A 21 -1.20 7.71 -14.18
CA LEU A 21 -0.03 8.57 -14.37
C LEU A 21 1.29 7.83 -14.65
N PRO A 22 1.71 6.82 -13.87
CA PRO A 22 2.98 6.14 -14.12
C PRO A 22 2.99 5.33 -15.42
N PHE A 23 1.83 5.13 -16.05
CA PHE A 23 1.66 4.20 -17.18
C PHE A 23 1.26 4.90 -18.46
N HIS A 24 1.20 6.21 -18.49
CA HIS A 24 0.85 6.97 -19.67
C HIS A 24 1.67 6.54 -20.90
N LYS A 25 2.97 6.28 -20.73
CA LYS A 25 3.82 5.77 -21.83
C LYS A 25 3.32 4.43 -22.38
N ARG A 26 2.87 3.51 -21.53
CA ARG A 26 2.32 2.19 -21.94
C ARG A 26 0.91 2.31 -22.50
N MET A 27 0.14 3.28 -22.02
CA MET A 27 -1.24 3.53 -22.46
C MET A 27 -1.31 4.44 -23.71
N SER A 28 -0.16 4.93 -24.19
CA SER A 28 -0.07 5.80 -25.35
C SER A 28 0.40 5.04 -26.59
N ARG A 29 -0.10 5.46 -27.75
CA ARG A 29 0.42 5.05 -29.06
C ARG A 29 0.59 6.31 -29.91
N PHE A 30 1.78 6.50 -30.47
CA PHE A 30 2.13 7.73 -31.22
C PHE A 30 1.86 9.02 -30.42
N ALA A 31 2.25 9.04 -29.14
CA ALA A 31 2.00 10.13 -28.18
C ALA A 31 0.52 10.43 -27.87
N VAL A 32 -0.44 9.62 -28.36
CA VAL A 32 -1.86 9.75 -28.06
C VAL A 32 -2.26 8.75 -26.97
N LEU A 33 -2.77 9.26 -25.85
CA LEU A 33 -3.25 8.45 -24.73
C LEU A 33 -4.55 7.73 -25.10
N LYS A 34 -4.60 6.41 -24.87
CA LYS A 34 -5.81 5.59 -25.10
C LYS A 34 -6.79 5.79 -23.94
N ARG A 35 -7.60 6.84 -24.00
CA ARG A 35 -8.57 7.20 -22.95
C ARG A 35 -9.51 6.07 -22.52
N ARG A 36 -9.87 5.16 -23.44
CA ARG A 36 -10.70 3.98 -23.10
C ARG A 36 -9.95 3.00 -22.19
N LEU A 37 -8.69 2.75 -22.46
CA LEU A 37 -7.84 1.86 -21.64
C LEU A 37 -7.59 2.47 -20.26
N GLU A 38 -7.28 3.76 -20.22
CA GLU A 38 -7.10 4.51 -18.99
C GLU A 38 -8.33 4.40 -18.08
N ARG A 39 -9.50 4.71 -18.63
CA ARG A 39 -10.79 4.60 -17.91
C ARG A 39 -11.06 3.16 -17.43
N ALA A 40 -10.88 2.17 -18.28
CA ALA A 40 -11.11 0.78 -17.92
C ALA A 40 -10.18 0.32 -16.78
N THR A 41 -8.92 0.74 -16.82
CA THR A 41 -7.95 0.45 -15.75
C THR A 41 -8.36 1.11 -14.43
N ALA A 42 -8.74 2.38 -14.47
CA ALA A 42 -9.16 3.10 -13.26
C ALA A 42 -10.42 2.46 -12.63
N ARG A 43 -11.44 2.17 -13.43
CA ARG A 43 -12.67 1.52 -12.95
C ARG A 43 -12.41 0.17 -12.32
N ARG A 44 -11.56 -0.65 -12.94
CA ARG A 44 -11.18 -1.94 -12.38
C ARG A 44 -10.49 -1.75 -11.02
N GLN A 45 -9.56 -0.81 -10.89
CA GLN A 45 -8.87 -0.56 -9.63
C GLN A 45 -9.80 0.02 -8.55
N ILE A 46 -10.76 0.87 -8.94
CA ILE A 46 -11.79 1.39 -8.04
C ILE A 46 -12.62 0.24 -7.46
N GLU A 47 -13.03 -0.70 -8.30
CA GLU A 47 -13.80 -1.89 -7.89
C GLU A 47 -12.95 -2.84 -7.04
N GLU A 48 -11.75 -3.20 -7.51
CA GLU A 48 -10.83 -4.12 -6.81
C GLU A 48 -10.47 -3.64 -5.41
N LEU A 49 -10.22 -2.35 -5.22
CA LEU A 49 -9.87 -1.76 -3.92
C LEU A 49 -11.05 -1.21 -3.13
N GLY A 50 -12.26 -1.27 -3.69
CA GLY A 50 -13.45 -0.73 -3.04
C GLY A 50 -13.29 0.77 -2.73
N ILE A 51 -12.82 1.56 -3.69
CA ILE A 51 -12.69 3.01 -3.54
C ILE A 51 -14.08 3.63 -3.60
N VAL A 52 -14.47 4.33 -2.55
CA VAL A 52 -15.78 5.00 -2.50
C VAL A 52 -15.67 6.35 -3.19
N CYS A 53 -16.28 6.45 -4.36
CA CYS A 53 -16.34 7.64 -5.20
C CYS A 53 -17.62 7.60 -6.06
N ARG A 54 -18.02 8.74 -6.63
CA ARG A 54 -19.16 8.81 -7.57
C ARG A 54 -18.76 8.34 -8.97
N SER A 55 -17.52 8.64 -9.35
CA SER A 55 -16.96 8.26 -10.65
C SER A 55 -15.42 8.29 -10.63
N GLU A 56 -14.82 7.70 -11.67
CA GLU A 56 -13.38 7.80 -11.90
C GLU A 56 -12.88 9.22 -12.18
N LYS A 57 -13.80 10.17 -12.37
CA LYS A 57 -13.49 11.57 -12.66
C LYS A 57 -13.55 12.48 -11.42
N ASP A 58 -13.94 11.94 -10.27
CA ASP A 58 -13.98 12.73 -9.04
C ASP A 58 -12.57 13.22 -8.70
N GLU A 59 -12.48 14.44 -8.17
CA GLU A 59 -11.21 14.99 -7.73
C GLU A 59 -10.71 14.28 -6.47
N MET A 60 -9.41 14.21 -6.31
CA MET A 60 -8.80 13.59 -5.12
C MET A 60 -9.21 14.29 -3.82
N SER A 61 -9.45 15.60 -3.88
CA SER A 61 -9.90 16.44 -2.76
C SER A 61 -11.30 16.06 -2.23
N GLU A 62 -12.13 15.43 -3.06
CA GLU A 62 -13.49 14.99 -2.69
C GLU A 62 -13.48 13.64 -1.94
N LEU A 63 -12.34 12.96 -1.88
CA LEU A 63 -12.20 11.66 -1.23
C LEU A 63 -11.79 11.78 0.23
N SER A 64 -12.29 10.87 1.07
CA SER A 64 -11.72 10.68 2.42
C SER A 64 -10.27 10.24 2.36
N GLY A 65 -9.50 10.47 3.43
CA GLY A 65 -8.09 10.08 3.52
C GLY A 65 -7.85 8.60 3.21
N GLY A 66 -8.71 7.70 3.70
CA GLY A 66 -8.65 6.27 3.40
C GLY A 66 -8.87 5.96 1.92
N ASN A 67 -9.80 6.63 1.24
CA ASN A 67 -10.02 6.45 -0.19
C ASN A 67 -8.88 7.06 -1.02
N GLN A 68 -8.31 8.18 -0.60
CA GLN A 68 -7.09 8.73 -1.21
C GLN A 68 -5.93 7.72 -1.14
N GLN A 69 -5.75 7.08 0.02
CA GLN A 69 -4.73 6.05 0.20
C GLN A 69 -4.97 4.82 -0.70
N LYS A 70 -6.24 4.38 -0.83
CA LYS A 70 -6.61 3.32 -1.77
C LYS A 70 -6.25 3.69 -3.22
N VAL A 71 -6.47 4.95 -3.65
CA VAL A 71 -6.04 5.43 -4.99
C VAL A 71 -4.53 5.35 -5.16
N MET A 72 -3.76 5.69 -4.11
CA MET A 72 -2.30 5.57 -4.12
C MET A 72 -1.84 4.12 -4.31
N VAL A 73 -2.44 3.18 -3.59
CA VAL A 73 -2.17 1.74 -3.73
C VAL A 73 -2.63 1.26 -5.12
N ALA A 74 -3.82 1.66 -5.58
CA ALA A 74 -4.40 1.34 -6.88
C ALA A 74 -3.45 1.69 -8.04
N ARG A 75 -2.80 2.84 -7.96
CA ARG A 75 -1.82 3.31 -8.95
C ARG A 75 -0.75 2.25 -9.24
N TRP A 76 -0.23 1.61 -8.20
CA TRP A 76 0.82 0.61 -8.35
C TRP A 76 0.27 -0.79 -8.65
N MET A 77 -0.91 -1.13 -8.12
CA MET A 77 -1.60 -2.40 -8.41
C MET A 77 -2.10 -2.50 -9.85
N ALA A 78 -2.26 -1.38 -10.54
CA ALA A 78 -2.61 -1.35 -11.96
C ALA A 78 -1.55 -2.04 -12.86
N GLN A 79 -0.39 -2.43 -12.31
CA GLN A 79 0.67 -3.16 -13.00
C GLN A 79 0.85 -4.60 -12.51
N HIS A 80 1.33 -5.45 -13.42
CA HIS A 80 1.90 -6.74 -13.06
C HIS A 80 3.34 -6.52 -12.51
N ALA A 81 3.47 -6.48 -11.20
CA ALA A 81 4.76 -6.46 -10.53
C ALA A 81 4.93 -7.78 -9.76
N ARG A 82 6.16 -8.31 -9.69
CA ARG A 82 6.50 -9.49 -8.89
C ARG A 82 6.81 -9.14 -7.44
N LEU A 83 7.14 -7.89 -7.21
CA LEU A 83 7.43 -7.34 -5.88
C LEU A 83 6.79 -5.94 -5.76
N PHE A 84 6.07 -5.71 -4.69
CA PHE A 84 5.67 -4.39 -4.24
C PHE A 84 6.50 -4.00 -3.03
N ILE A 85 6.93 -2.75 -3.02
CA ILE A 85 7.54 -2.12 -1.86
C ILE A 85 6.66 -0.92 -1.50
N LEU A 86 6.08 -0.95 -0.32
CA LEU A 86 5.17 0.07 0.20
C LEU A 86 5.77 0.63 1.49
N ASP A 87 5.98 1.93 1.49
CA ASP A 87 6.52 2.68 2.62
C ASP A 87 5.37 3.45 3.29
N GLU A 88 5.10 3.14 4.55
CA GLU A 88 4.01 3.69 5.36
C GLU A 88 2.65 3.70 4.62
N PRO A 89 2.20 2.55 4.07
CA PRO A 89 1.01 2.53 3.23
C PRO A 89 -0.29 2.82 3.99
N PHE A 90 -0.26 2.80 5.32
CA PHE A 90 -1.41 2.98 6.19
C PHE A 90 -1.43 4.32 6.92
N GLN A 91 -0.43 5.18 6.70
CA GLN A 91 -0.32 6.46 7.39
C GLN A 91 -1.58 7.32 7.22
N GLY A 92 -2.18 7.72 8.35
CA GLY A 92 -3.35 8.60 8.40
C GLY A 92 -4.62 8.00 7.78
N VAL A 93 -4.76 6.68 7.82
CA VAL A 93 -6.02 5.99 7.54
C VAL A 93 -6.56 5.36 8.83
N ASP A 94 -7.88 5.21 8.90
CA ASP A 94 -8.50 4.51 10.01
C ASP A 94 -8.28 2.99 9.93
N ILE A 95 -8.53 2.30 11.06
CA ILE A 95 -8.32 0.85 11.18
C ILE A 95 -9.11 0.06 10.14
N SER A 96 -10.34 0.49 9.83
CA SER A 96 -11.20 -0.17 8.85
C SER A 96 -10.60 -0.10 7.45
N ALA A 97 -10.16 1.10 7.04
CA ALA A 97 -9.52 1.30 5.74
C ALA A 97 -8.19 0.55 5.65
N ARG A 98 -7.40 0.48 6.74
CA ARG A 98 -6.15 -0.31 6.80
C ARG A 98 -6.42 -1.79 6.54
N ARG A 99 -7.36 -2.39 7.26
CA ARG A 99 -7.75 -3.80 7.10
C ARG A 99 -8.24 -4.11 5.70
N ASP A 100 -9.02 -3.21 5.13
CA ASP A 100 -9.54 -3.36 3.77
C ASP A 100 -8.42 -3.31 2.73
N ILE A 101 -7.48 -2.36 2.82
CA ILE A 101 -6.30 -2.29 1.95
C ILE A 101 -5.46 -3.56 2.08
N ALA A 102 -5.17 -4.02 3.30
CA ALA A 102 -4.39 -5.23 3.56
C ALA A 102 -5.05 -6.48 2.95
N ALA A 103 -6.37 -6.64 3.17
CA ALA A 103 -7.13 -7.75 2.60
C ALA A 103 -7.08 -7.75 1.06
N LYS A 104 -7.21 -6.57 0.43
CA LYS A 104 -7.15 -6.42 -1.03
C LYS A 104 -5.75 -6.69 -1.59
N LEU A 105 -4.71 -6.22 -0.91
CA LEU A 105 -3.32 -6.54 -1.27
C LEU A 105 -3.07 -8.06 -1.24
N ARG A 106 -3.55 -8.73 -0.18
CA ARG A 106 -3.43 -10.18 -0.03
C ARG A 106 -4.22 -10.93 -1.10
N ALA A 107 -5.49 -10.57 -1.34
CA ALA A 107 -6.34 -11.21 -2.35
C ALA A 107 -5.76 -11.08 -3.77
N SER A 108 -5.06 -9.99 -4.07
CA SER A 108 -4.45 -9.72 -5.37
C SER A 108 -3.00 -10.20 -5.50
N ALA A 109 -2.47 -10.94 -4.52
CA ALA A 109 -1.05 -11.29 -4.47
C ALA A 109 -0.60 -12.13 -5.68
N ASN A 110 -1.35 -13.17 -6.07
CA ASN A 110 -1.13 -13.97 -7.30
C ASN A 110 0.36 -14.24 -7.62
N GLY A 111 1.13 -14.75 -6.63
CA GLY A 111 2.57 -14.99 -6.77
C GLY A 111 3.46 -13.75 -6.67
N ARG A 112 2.90 -12.61 -6.24
CA ARG A 112 3.62 -11.37 -5.93
C ARG A 112 4.03 -11.36 -4.46
N ALA A 113 5.26 -10.94 -4.17
CA ALA A 113 5.68 -10.57 -2.83
C ALA A 113 5.32 -9.10 -2.55
N THR A 114 4.96 -8.79 -1.31
CA THR A 114 4.74 -7.41 -0.87
C THR A 114 5.62 -7.16 0.36
N LEU A 115 6.48 -6.16 0.28
CA LEU A 115 7.30 -5.67 1.39
C LEU A 115 6.66 -4.37 1.90
N LEU A 116 6.32 -4.37 3.18
CA LEU A 116 5.74 -3.22 3.86
C LEU A 116 6.76 -2.67 4.86
N PHE A 117 7.02 -1.37 4.80
CA PHE A 117 7.69 -0.66 5.87
C PHE A 117 6.61 0.03 6.69
N VAL A 118 6.54 -0.27 7.97
CA VAL A 118 5.57 0.28 8.92
C VAL A 118 6.27 0.60 10.22
N THR A 119 5.81 1.64 10.92
CA THR A 119 6.35 2.03 12.23
C THR A 119 5.47 1.50 13.36
N GLU A 120 4.19 1.26 13.11
CA GLU A 120 3.25 0.78 14.10
C GLU A 120 3.21 -0.76 14.12
N LEU A 121 3.47 -1.34 15.30
CA LEU A 121 3.47 -2.80 15.46
C LEU A 121 2.13 -3.44 15.09
N ASP A 122 1.02 -2.79 15.44
CA ASP A 122 -0.32 -3.26 15.10
C ASP A 122 -0.54 -3.38 13.60
N GLU A 123 0.06 -2.49 12.81
CA GLU A 123 0.00 -2.55 11.35
C GLU A 123 0.71 -3.80 10.82
N ALA A 124 1.88 -4.12 11.36
CA ALA A 124 2.61 -5.32 11.00
C ALA A 124 1.83 -6.59 11.38
N LEU A 125 1.31 -6.66 12.61
CA LEU A 125 0.54 -7.81 13.10
C LEU A 125 -0.75 -8.05 12.32
N GLU A 126 -1.45 -6.99 11.89
CA GLU A 126 -2.69 -7.13 11.12
C GLU A 126 -2.46 -7.49 9.65
N THR A 127 -1.31 -7.13 9.09
CA THR A 127 -1.14 -7.15 7.61
C THR A 127 -0.11 -8.13 7.11
N ALA A 128 0.93 -8.43 7.86
CA ALA A 128 2.05 -9.24 7.40
C ALA A 128 1.86 -10.74 7.67
N ASP A 129 2.42 -11.58 6.82
CA ASP A 129 2.57 -13.02 7.07
C ASP A 129 3.89 -13.31 7.82
N ARG A 130 4.89 -12.43 7.61
CA ARG A 130 6.22 -12.48 8.22
C ARG A 130 6.64 -11.08 8.62
N ILE A 131 7.17 -10.94 9.83
CA ILE A 131 7.61 -9.66 10.40
C ILE A 131 9.12 -9.71 10.55
N LEU A 132 9.79 -8.67 10.06
CA LEU A 132 11.20 -8.42 10.25
C LEU A 132 11.36 -7.18 11.12
N VAL A 133 12.03 -7.32 12.25
CA VAL A 133 12.36 -6.20 13.12
C VAL A 133 13.69 -5.61 12.68
N MET A 134 13.69 -4.32 12.40
CA MET A 134 14.90 -3.60 12.00
C MET A 134 15.28 -2.58 13.08
N SER A 135 16.52 -2.64 13.53
CA SER A 135 17.13 -1.67 14.43
C SER A 135 18.54 -1.32 13.95
N GLU A 136 18.92 -0.06 14.03
CA GLU A 136 20.25 0.45 13.63
C GLU A 136 20.72 -0.07 12.25
N GLN A 137 19.81 -0.04 11.27
CA GLN A 137 20.04 -0.50 9.88
C GLN A 137 20.30 -2.01 9.74
N THR A 138 20.01 -2.80 10.78
CA THR A 138 20.22 -4.25 10.80
C THR A 138 18.92 -4.95 11.12
N ILE A 139 18.67 -6.14 10.57
CA ILE A 139 17.57 -7.00 10.96
C ILE A 139 17.96 -7.71 12.25
N VAL A 140 17.24 -7.43 13.34
CA VAL A 140 17.50 -7.97 14.68
C VAL A 140 16.52 -9.10 15.05
N GLY A 141 15.42 -9.26 14.33
CA GLY A 141 14.46 -10.33 14.55
C GLY A 141 13.69 -10.71 13.29
N GLU A 142 13.25 -11.96 13.24
CA GLU A 142 12.36 -12.49 12.22
C GLU A 142 11.30 -13.39 12.86
N HIS A 143 10.03 -13.12 12.57
CA HIS A 143 8.88 -13.82 13.14
C HIS A 143 7.88 -14.20 12.05
N ARG A 144 7.28 -15.40 12.18
CA ARG A 144 6.05 -15.73 11.46
C ARG A 144 4.88 -15.18 12.26
N ASN A 145 3.98 -14.44 11.60
CA ASN A 145 2.89 -13.79 12.31
C ASN A 145 1.87 -14.80 12.91
N ALA A 146 1.74 -15.98 12.31
CA ALA A 146 0.80 -17.00 12.78
C ALA A 146 1.13 -17.57 14.16
N ASP A 147 2.39 -17.54 14.56
CA ASP A 147 2.94 -18.12 15.79
C ASP A 147 3.91 -17.16 16.50
N VAL A 148 3.66 -15.85 16.36
CA VAL A 148 4.53 -14.81 16.90
C VAL A 148 4.53 -14.80 18.44
N ASP A 149 5.73 -14.82 19.02
CA ASP A 149 5.96 -14.52 20.42
C ASP A 149 5.97 -13.00 20.60
N LEU A 150 4.88 -12.47 21.15
CA LEU A 150 4.70 -11.02 21.30
C LEU A 150 5.69 -10.40 22.29
N ASP A 151 6.04 -11.11 23.36
CA ASP A 151 6.98 -10.58 24.36
C ASP A 151 8.39 -10.43 23.76
N ARG A 152 8.81 -11.42 23.00
CA ARG A 152 10.07 -11.38 22.27
C ARG A 152 10.05 -10.28 21.20
N LEU A 153 9.00 -10.20 20.40
CA LEU A 153 8.86 -9.18 19.36
C LEU A 153 8.92 -7.76 19.96
N LEU A 154 8.21 -7.53 21.07
CA LEU A 154 8.22 -6.25 21.78
C LEU A 154 9.61 -5.91 22.34
N ALA A 155 10.32 -6.89 22.88
CA ALA A 155 11.68 -6.69 23.38
C ALA A 155 12.64 -6.29 22.26
N GLU A 156 12.54 -6.93 21.08
CA GLU A 156 13.35 -6.61 19.90
C GLU A 156 13.02 -5.20 19.37
N VAL A 157 11.74 -4.83 19.29
CA VAL A 157 11.29 -3.49 18.86
C VAL A 157 11.77 -2.41 19.83
N ALA A 158 11.77 -2.70 21.14
CA ALA A 158 12.24 -1.78 22.17
C ALA A 158 13.79 -1.66 22.24
N GLY A 159 14.52 -2.40 21.41
CA GLY A 159 16.00 -2.43 21.47
C GLY A 159 16.54 -3.14 22.71
N GLY A 160 15.74 -4.00 23.35
CA GLY A 160 16.15 -4.78 24.50
C GLY A 160 17.19 -5.84 24.13
N PRO A 161 18.03 -6.27 25.09
CA PRO A 161 18.99 -7.33 24.85
C PRO A 161 18.22 -8.61 24.49
N LEU A 162 18.56 -9.20 23.34
CA LEU A 162 18.10 -10.54 22.98
C LEU A 162 18.57 -11.50 24.10
N HIS A 163 17.66 -11.94 24.95
CA HIS A 163 17.96 -13.06 25.82
C HIS A 163 18.17 -14.28 24.92
N SER A 164 19.42 -14.60 24.60
CA SER A 164 19.76 -15.87 23.98
C SER A 164 19.31 -16.95 24.96
N ALA A 165 18.21 -17.61 24.67
CA ALA A 165 17.86 -18.86 25.33
C ALA A 165 18.96 -19.86 24.97
N ALA A 166 19.73 -20.22 25.99
CA ALA A 166 20.73 -21.29 25.93
C ALA A 166 20.05 -22.66 25.83
#